data_49854758a908b96e8f45479380c96977
#
_entry.id   49854758a908b96e8f45479380c96977
#
_cell.length_a   1.000
_cell.length_b   1.000
_cell.length_c   1.000
_cell.angle_alpha   90.00
_cell.angle_beta   90.00
_cell.angle_gamma   90.00
#
_symmetry.space_group_name_H-M   'P 1'
#
loop_
_entity.id
_entity.type
_entity.pdbx_description
1 polymer ?
#
loop_
_entity_poly.entity_id
_entity_poly.type
_entity_poly.pdbx_seq_one_letter_code
_entity_poly.pdbx_strand_id
1 'polypeptide(L)'
;EEYLCDGHEVVMGTKISCAHPEGHGLLTVSQALEESCNDALMQMAATIGKDVFYDYVSRFNFGAKTGVDLPGEEYGLIIKKDLVTDIDLATNSFGQNLNVTMVQEVAAFSSLINGGSYYQPHLVKEIKSAGGETLLENESVLVRKTVSEETSQTLRGYLKNVVDYGTGGYLKIAGYSVGGKTGAAEKQPRDKQHYVTSFIGFMPAEEPQVVFYVVLDEAQVEDFDTSRAAQELARDIMIELIPYLEIYPVDESYEINVGGLPTPTQSQPESSAEYVTDENGETVTDAEGNPETAEATEPPTQE
;
A
#
# COMPACT_ATOMS: atom_id res chain seq x y z
N GLU A 1 10.71 -8.26 15.32
CA GLU A 1 11.51 -9.24 14.58
C GLU A 1 12.22 -8.53 13.43
N GLU A 2 13.41 -9.03 13.08
CA GLU A 2 14.25 -8.51 12.01
C GLU A 2 14.65 -9.65 11.08
N TYR A 3 14.80 -9.34 9.78
CA TYR A 3 15.13 -10.28 8.72
C TYR A 3 16.29 -9.73 7.90
N LEU A 4 17.28 -10.59 7.62
CA LEU A 4 18.43 -10.19 6.82
C LEU A 4 18.16 -10.46 5.33
N CYS A 5 18.17 -9.41 4.53
CA CYS A 5 18.12 -9.54 3.08
C CYS A 5 19.54 -9.44 2.50
N ASP A 6 20.05 -10.55 1.97
CA ASP A 6 21.31 -10.60 1.21
C ASP A 6 21.09 -10.69 -0.32
N GLY A 7 19.85 -10.44 -0.76
CA GLY A 7 19.45 -10.37 -2.15
C GLY A 7 18.83 -11.65 -2.70
N HIS A 8 18.73 -12.72 -1.93
CA HIS A 8 18.12 -13.98 -2.39
C HIS A 8 17.92 -14.99 -1.27
N GLU A 9 17.01 -15.94 -1.50
CA GLU A 9 16.89 -17.17 -0.71
C GLU A 9 17.15 -18.41 -1.57
N VAL A 10 17.65 -19.48 -0.94
CA VAL A 10 17.83 -20.79 -1.59
C VAL A 10 16.83 -21.78 -1.02
N VAL A 11 15.77 -22.06 -1.77
CA VAL A 11 14.68 -22.95 -1.37
C VAL A 11 14.75 -24.24 -2.20
N MET A 12 14.89 -25.39 -1.55
CA MET A 12 15.02 -26.70 -2.22
C MET A 12 16.11 -26.74 -3.32
N GLY A 13 17.21 -25.99 -3.12
CA GLY A 13 18.30 -25.88 -4.10
C GLY A 13 18.05 -24.90 -5.24
N THR A 14 16.90 -24.23 -5.27
CA THR A 14 16.56 -23.19 -6.25
C THR A 14 16.82 -21.82 -5.65
N LYS A 15 17.61 -20.99 -6.35
CA LYS A 15 17.85 -19.60 -5.98
C LYS A 15 16.65 -18.75 -6.41
N ILE A 16 16.02 -18.04 -5.46
CA ILE A 16 14.95 -17.09 -5.69
C ILE A 16 15.47 -15.71 -5.28
N SER A 17 15.56 -14.80 -6.25
CA SER A 17 16.18 -13.49 -6.03
C SER A 17 15.20 -12.46 -5.51
N CYS A 18 15.69 -11.56 -4.67
CA CYS A 18 15.01 -10.30 -4.34
C CYS A 18 15.04 -9.37 -5.57
N ALA A 19 14.13 -8.40 -5.62
CA ALA A 19 14.16 -7.33 -6.61
C ALA A 19 15.43 -6.48 -6.51
N HIS A 20 16.04 -6.43 -5.31
CA HIS A 20 17.33 -5.79 -5.03
C HIS A 20 18.43 -6.85 -4.87
N PRO A 21 19.22 -7.16 -5.92
CA PRO A 21 20.17 -8.26 -5.90
C PRO A 21 21.35 -8.10 -4.91
N GLU A 22 21.67 -6.87 -4.55
CA GLU A 22 22.72 -6.50 -3.58
C GLU A 22 22.26 -6.73 -2.12
N GLY A 23 20.95 -6.97 -1.92
CA GLY A 23 20.33 -7.08 -0.61
C GLY A 23 19.98 -5.72 0.01
N HIS A 24 18.98 -5.72 0.89
CA HIS A 24 18.58 -4.53 1.65
C HIS A 24 19.25 -4.46 3.03
N GLY A 25 20.01 -5.49 3.42
CA GLY A 25 20.55 -5.61 4.78
C GLY A 25 19.48 -6.05 5.80
N LEU A 26 19.63 -5.64 7.05
CA LEU A 26 18.73 -6.01 8.13
C LEU A 26 17.48 -5.14 8.11
N LEU A 27 16.31 -5.76 8.02
CA LEU A 27 15.01 -5.10 7.91
C LEU A 27 14.06 -5.54 9.02
N THR A 28 13.33 -4.60 9.59
CA THR A 28 12.13 -4.89 10.37
C THR A 28 10.98 -5.33 9.45
N VAL A 29 9.88 -5.85 10.01
CA VAL A 29 8.67 -6.21 9.24
C VAL A 29 8.11 -5.01 8.47
N SER A 30 8.08 -3.81 9.08
CA SER A 30 7.65 -2.57 8.41
C SER A 30 8.55 -2.25 7.22
N GLN A 31 9.86 -2.22 7.42
CA GLN A 31 10.83 -1.94 6.36
C GLN A 31 10.80 -2.99 5.24
N ALA A 32 10.57 -4.26 5.56
CA ALA A 32 10.40 -5.30 4.54
C ALA A 32 9.19 -5.05 3.64
N LEU A 33 8.10 -4.48 4.18
CA LEU A 33 6.93 -4.05 3.41
C LEU A 33 7.19 -2.75 2.64
N GLU A 34 7.89 -1.78 3.24
CA GLU A 34 8.28 -0.51 2.63
C GLU A 34 9.12 -0.74 1.36
N GLU A 35 10.13 -1.61 1.46
CA GLU A 35 11.03 -1.98 0.36
C GLU A 35 10.45 -3.07 -0.56
N SER A 36 9.30 -3.64 -0.22
CA SER A 36 8.75 -4.80 -0.93
C SER A 36 9.76 -5.95 -1.07
N CYS A 37 10.49 -6.25 0.02
CA CYS A 37 11.61 -7.17 0.02
C CYS A 37 11.17 -8.63 -0.09
N ASN A 38 11.36 -9.25 -1.25
CA ASN A 38 11.00 -10.65 -1.49
C ASN A 38 11.71 -11.61 -0.53
N ASP A 39 12.99 -11.37 -0.27
CA ASP A 39 13.83 -12.21 0.60
C ASP A 39 13.27 -12.24 2.04
N ALA A 40 13.05 -11.07 2.67
CA ALA A 40 12.45 -11.00 4.00
C ALA A 40 11.05 -11.64 4.05
N LEU A 41 10.22 -11.47 3.01
CA LEU A 41 8.89 -12.09 2.94
C LEU A 41 8.97 -13.61 2.83
N MET A 42 9.96 -14.19 2.10
CA MET A 42 10.21 -15.61 2.07
C MET A 42 10.62 -16.17 3.44
N GLN A 43 11.50 -15.47 4.15
CA GLN A 43 11.91 -15.85 5.52
C GLN A 43 10.73 -15.81 6.50
N MET A 44 9.86 -14.78 6.40
CA MET A 44 8.63 -14.71 7.18
C MET A 44 7.70 -15.90 6.89
N ALA A 45 7.48 -16.22 5.62
CA ALA A 45 6.63 -17.35 5.24
C ALA A 45 7.21 -18.69 5.71
N ALA A 46 8.52 -18.88 5.63
CA ALA A 46 9.18 -20.06 6.16
C ALA A 46 9.01 -20.18 7.69
N THR A 47 9.05 -19.05 8.40
CA THR A 47 8.88 -18.99 9.87
C THR A 47 7.46 -19.37 10.28
N ILE A 48 6.43 -18.83 9.63
CA ILE A 48 5.03 -19.12 9.94
C ILE A 48 4.58 -20.50 9.44
N GLY A 49 5.20 -21.00 8.38
CA GLY A 49 4.95 -22.30 7.79
C GLY A 49 3.73 -22.38 6.90
N LYS A 50 3.72 -23.38 6.02
CA LYS A 50 2.71 -23.61 5.00
C LYS A 50 1.29 -23.68 5.56
N ASP A 51 1.10 -24.38 6.66
CA ASP A 51 -0.22 -24.62 7.20
C ASP A 51 -0.90 -23.32 7.64
N VAL A 52 -0.19 -22.48 8.38
CA VAL A 52 -0.71 -21.19 8.84
C VAL A 52 -0.91 -20.25 7.66
N PHE A 53 0.06 -20.18 6.72
CA PHE A 53 -0.04 -19.33 5.53
C PHE A 53 -1.33 -19.63 4.74
N TYR A 54 -1.58 -20.90 4.41
CA TYR A 54 -2.75 -21.30 3.64
C TYR A 54 -4.08 -21.25 4.41
N ASP A 55 -4.05 -21.35 5.73
CA ASP A 55 -5.22 -21.07 6.56
C ASP A 55 -5.62 -19.59 6.44
N TYR A 56 -4.67 -18.67 6.35
CA TYR A 56 -4.94 -17.25 6.08
C TYR A 56 -5.37 -17.00 4.63
N VAL A 57 -4.75 -17.64 3.62
CA VAL A 57 -5.21 -17.58 2.21
C VAL A 57 -6.72 -17.93 2.15
N SER A 58 -7.13 -19.00 2.82
CA SER A 58 -8.55 -19.40 2.90
C SER A 58 -9.40 -18.41 3.72
N ARG A 59 -8.85 -17.88 4.83
CA ARG A 59 -9.54 -16.91 5.68
C ARG A 59 -9.82 -15.60 4.96
N PHE A 60 -8.93 -15.17 4.07
CA PHE A 60 -9.12 -14.02 3.17
C PHE A 60 -10.00 -14.33 1.95
N ASN A 61 -10.53 -15.56 1.86
CA ASN A 61 -11.42 -16.01 0.79
C ASN A 61 -10.78 -16.13 -0.59
N PHE A 62 -9.45 -16.19 -0.67
CA PHE A 62 -8.78 -16.45 -1.94
C PHE A 62 -9.05 -17.88 -2.42
N GLY A 63 -9.31 -18.01 -3.72
CA GLY A 63 -9.72 -19.28 -4.34
C GLY A 63 -11.19 -19.62 -4.20
N ALA A 64 -12.01 -18.72 -3.64
CA ALA A 64 -13.46 -18.86 -3.53
C ALA A 64 -14.19 -17.62 -4.06
N LYS A 65 -15.42 -17.78 -4.54
CA LYS A 65 -16.25 -16.64 -4.95
C LYS A 65 -16.56 -15.76 -3.74
N THR A 66 -16.54 -14.45 -3.93
CA THR A 66 -16.87 -13.47 -2.89
C THR A 66 -18.38 -13.38 -2.66
N GLY A 67 -19.17 -13.77 -3.67
CA GLY A 67 -20.61 -13.62 -3.68
C GLY A 67 -21.07 -12.22 -4.07
N VAL A 68 -20.22 -11.44 -4.74
CA VAL A 68 -20.62 -10.14 -5.31
C VAL A 68 -21.80 -10.33 -6.26
N ASP A 69 -22.71 -9.37 -6.28
CA ASP A 69 -23.92 -9.34 -7.12
C ASP A 69 -23.64 -9.00 -8.59
N LEU A 70 -22.52 -9.53 -9.12
CA LEU A 70 -22.12 -9.41 -10.52
C LEU A 70 -22.09 -10.77 -11.21
N PRO A 71 -22.51 -10.85 -12.49
CA PRO A 71 -22.38 -12.08 -13.26
C PRO A 71 -20.91 -12.34 -13.63
N GLY A 72 -20.55 -13.62 -13.78
CA GLY A 72 -19.24 -14.04 -14.29
C GLY A 72 -18.11 -14.00 -13.25
N GLU A 73 -18.43 -13.99 -11.95
CA GLU A 73 -17.42 -14.06 -10.91
C GLU A 73 -16.62 -15.36 -10.99
N GLU A 74 -15.29 -15.26 -10.96
CA GLU A 74 -14.36 -16.38 -11.03
C GLU A 74 -13.73 -16.71 -9.67
N TYR A 75 -13.16 -17.92 -9.55
CA TYR A 75 -12.55 -18.40 -8.31
C TYR A 75 -11.11 -17.94 -8.11
N GLY A 76 -10.46 -17.41 -9.16
CA GLY A 76 -9.00 -17.27 -9.18
C GLY A 76 -8.31 -18.63 -9.36
N LEU A 77 -6.98 -18.63 -9.29
CA LEU A 77 -6.14 -19.83 -9.42
C LEU A 77 -5.21 -19.93 -8.21
N ILE A 78 -5.59 -20.78 -7.27
CA ILE A 78 -4.84 -21.05 -6.04
C ILE A 78 -4.44 -22.52 -6.02
N ILE A 79 -3.15 -22.79 -5.77
CA ILE A 79 -2.66 -24.17 -5.59
C ILE A 79 -3.29 -24.74 -4.33
N LYS A 80 -3.82 -25.96 -4.41
CA LYS A 80 -4.39 -26.64 -3.24
C LYS A 80 -3.28 -26.88 -2.19
N LYS A 81 -3.57 -26.61 -0.93
CA LYS A 81 -2.64 -26.70 0.21
C LYS A 81 -1.81 -27.99 0.21
N ASP A 82 -2.42 -29.14 -0.11
CA ASP A 82 -1.75 -30.45 -0.11
C ASP A 82 -0.71 -30.60 -1.22
N LEU A 83 -0.79 -29.79 -2.28
CA LEU A 83 0.10 -29.81 -3.43
C LEU A 83 1.20 -28.75 -3.37
N VAL A 84 1.14 -27.86 -2.39
CA VAL A 84 2.09 -26.76 -2.22
C VAL A 84 3.44 -27.28 -1.80
N THR A 85 4.47 -26.90 -2.55
CA THR A 85 5.88 -27.13 -2.23
C THR A 85 6.45 -25.94 -1.44
N ASP A 86 7.66 -26.10 -0.88
CA ASP A 86 8.35 -24.99 -0.21
C ASP A 86 8.69 -23.84 -1.19
N ILE A 87 8.92 -24.16 -2.48
CA ILE A 87 9.13 -23.13 -3.53
C ILE A 87 7.83 -22.36 -3.76
N ASP A 88 6.68 -23.05 -3.80
CA ASP A 88 5.38 -22.37 -3.93
C ASP A 88 5.10 -21.46 -2.73
N LEU A 89 5.38 -21.93 -1.51
CA LEU A 89 5.23 -21.13 -0.30
C LEU A 89 6.09 -19.85 -0.36
N ALA A 90 7.38 -20.04 -0.75
CA ALA A 90 8.32 -18.92 -0.88
C ALA A 90 7.85 -17.91 -1.93
N THR A 91 7.43 -18.36 -3.12
CA THR A 91 6.96 -17.46 -4.18
C THR A 91 5.61 -16.82 -3.87
N ASN A 92 4.70 -17.53 -3.20
CA ASN A 92 3.41 -16.99 -2.79
C ASN A 92 3.56 -15.88 -1.74
N SER A 93 4.62 -15.92 -0.92
CA SER A 93 4.84 -14.92 0.15
C SER A 93 5.00 -13.50 -0.37
N PHE A 94 5.49 -13.33 -1.60
CA PHE A 94 5.62 -12.02 -2.25
C PHE A 94 4.68 -11.87 -3.48
N GLY A 95 3.60 -12.67 -3.53
CA GLY A 95 2.51 -12.50 -4.50
C GLY A 95 2.71 -13.17 -5.85
N GLN A 96 3.68 -14.07 -6.01
CA GLN A 96 3.86 -14.85 -7.22
C GLN A 96 3.15 -16.21 -7.12
N ASN A 97 2.89 -16.83 -8.29
CA ASN A 97 2.37 -18.21 -8.40
C ASN A 97 0.94 -18.40 -7.81
N LEU A 98 0.19 -17.31 -7.68
CA LEU A 98 -1.24 -17.31 -7.38
C LEU A 98 -1.94 -16.21 -8.18
N ASN A 99 -3.17 -16.46 -8.61
CA ASN A 99 -3.97 -15.47 -9.31
C ASN A 99 -5.31 -15.30 -8.57
N VAL A 100 -5.65 -14.06 -8.29
CA VAL A 100 -6.90 -13.68 -7.62
C VAL A 100 -7.68 -12.69 -8.49
N THR A 101 -8.99 -12.60 -8.30
CA THR A 101 -9.77 -11.54 -8.95
C THR A 101 -9.59 -10.22 -8.23
N MET A 102 -9.77 -9.10 -8.94
CA MET A 102 -9.70 -7.77 -8.30
C MET A 102 -10.71 -7.63 -7.16
N VAL A 103 -11.89 -8.24 -7.27
CA VAL A 103 -12.91 -8.21 -6.20
C VAL A 103 -12.45 -9.00 -4.98
N GLN A 104 -11.81 -10.17 -5.18
CA GLN A 104 -11.21 -10.93 -4.07
C GLN A 104 -10.14 -10.10 -3.35
N GLU A 105 -9.25 -9.45 -4.12
CA GLU A 105 -8.17 -8.63 -3.56
C GLU A 105 -8.72 -7.46 -2.74
N VAL A 106 -9.64 -6.67 -3.31
CA VAL A 106 -10.24 -5.53 -2.62
C VAL A 106 -11.01 -5.98 -1.37
N ALA A 107 -11.78 -7.07 -1.43
CA ALA A 107 -12.53 -7.56 -0.28
C ALA A 107 -11.61 -8.07 0.85
N ALA A 108 -10.55 -8.81 0.49
CA ALA A 108 -9.54 -9.27 1.43
C ALA A 108 -8.78 -8.10 2.07
N PHE A 109 -8.28 -7.18 1.24
CA PHE A 109 -7.55 -6.00 1.69
C PHE A 109 -8.42 -5.09 2.57
N SER A 110 -9.69 -4.87 2.20
CA SER A 110 -10.63 -4.12 3.05
C SER A 110 -10.72 -4.72 4.45
N SER A 111 -10.74 -6.06 4.55
CA SER A 111 -10.80 -6.72 5.85
C SER A 111 -9.52 -6.54 6.68
N LEU A 112 -8.36 -6.33 6.04
CA LEU A 112 -7.09 -6.07 6.75
C LEU A 112 -7.07 -4.71 7.44
N ILE A 113 -7.74 -3.70 6.87
CA ILE A 113 -7.63 -2.31 7.32
C ILE A 113 -8.85 -1.81 8.11
N ASN A 114 -9.96 -2.57 8.14
CA ASN A 114 -11.23 -2.19 8.81
C ASN A 114 -11.44 -2.87 10.18
N GLY A 115 -10.38 -3.31 10.85
CA GLY A 115 -10.48 -4.05 12.11
C GLY A 115 -10.74 -5.54 11.94
N GLY A 116 -10.41 -6.12 10.79
CA GLY A 116 -10.48 -7.55 10.52
C GLY A 116 -11.84 -8.07 10.07
N SER A 117 -12.75 -7.22 9.65
CA SER A 117 -14.10 -7.62 9.26
C SER A 117 -14.20 -7.88 7.76
N TYR A 118 -14.36 -9.14 7.35
CA TYR A 118 -14.60 -9.51 5.95
C TYR A 118 -16.09 -9.46 5.66
N TYR A 119 -16.49 -8.51 4.81
CA TYR A 119 -17.86 -8.37 4.34
C TYR A 119 -18.04 -8.95 2.95
N GLN A 120 -19.24 -9.48 2.66
CA GLN A 120 -19.60 -9.82 1.29
C GLN A 120 -19.75 -8.54 0.47
N PRO A 121 -18.98 -8.38 -0.63
CA PRO A 121 -19.10 -7.20 -1.48
C PRO A 121 -20.43 -7.20 -2.23
N HIS A 122 -21.03 -6.02 -2.45
CA HIS A 122 -22.19 -5.81 -3.30
C HIS A 122 -22.14 -4.44 -3.95
N LEU A 123 -22.77 -4.29 -5.13
CA LEU A 123 -22.89 -3.03 -5.86
C LEU A 123 -24.28 -2.44 -5.75
N VAL A 124 -25.30 -3.28 -5.71
CA VAL A 124 -26.69 -2.85 -5.63
C VAL A 124 -27.03 -2.53 -4.18
N LYS A 125 -27.25 -1.25 -3.87
CA LYS A 125 -27.71 -0.82 -2.56
C LYS A 125 -29.22 -1.11 -2.39
N GLU A 126 -30.03 -0.65 -3.34
CA GLU A 126 -31.49 -0.81 -3.32
C GLU A 126 -32.09 -0.90 -4.72
N ILE A 127 -33.24 -1.55 -4.83
CA ILE A 127 -34.07 -1.58 -6.03
C ILE A 127 -35.45 -1.09 -5.65
N LYS A 128 -35.95 -0.09 -6.38
CA LYS A 128 -37.30 0.46 -6.19
C LYS A 128 -38.19 0.21 -7.40
N SER A 129 -39.49 -0.01 -7.17
CA SER A 129 -40.51 -0.03 -8.22
C SER A 129 -40.70 1.38 -8.81
N ALA A 130 -41.35 1.45 -9.96
CA ALA A 130 -41.73 2.75 -10.54
C ALA A 130 -42.63 3.60 -9.63
N GLY A 131 -43.34 2.98 -8.68
CA GLY A 131 -44.18 3.63 -7.67
C GLY A 131 -43.40 4.08 -6.42
N GLY A 132 -42.09 3.83 -6.33
CA GLY A 132 -41.24 4.20 -5.19
C GLY A 132 -41.19 3.15 -4.07
N GLU A 133 -41.84 2.00 -4.23
CA GLU A 133 -41.80 0.90 -3.24
C GLU A 133 -40.42 0.22 -3.31
N THR A 134 -39.77 0.00 -2.16
CA THR A 134 -38.52 -0.75 -2.07
C THR A 134 -38.77 -2.25 -2.30
N LEU A 135 -38.21 -2.78 -3.39
CA LEU A 135 -38.29 -4.18 -3.77
C LEU A 135 -37.13 -5.01 -3.21
N LEU A 136 -35.97 -4.39 -3.08
CA LEU A 136 -34.75 -4.98 -2.50
C LEU A 136 -33.96 -3.86 -1.81
N GLU A 137 -33.45 -4.19 -0.64
CA GLU A 137 -32.43 -3.39 0.06
C GLU A 137 -31.34 -4.32 0.55
N ASN A 138 -30.10 -4.08 0.14
CA ASN A 138 -28.96 -4.86 0.57
C ASN A 138 -28.35 -4.24 1.82
N GLU A 139 -28.21 -5.07 2.85
CA GLU A 139 -27.45 -4.72 4.05
C GLU A 139 -26.03 -5.29 3.99
N SER A 140 -25.12 -4.69 4.78
CA SER A 140 -23.76 -5.19 4.91
C SER A 140 -23.74 -6.54 5.63
N VAL A 141 -23.27 -7.58 4.94
CA VAL A 141 -23.20 -8.96 5.47
C VAL A 141 -21.77 -9.24 5.95
N LEU A 142 -21.57 -9.28 7.27
CA LEU A 142 -20.31 -9.74 7.88
C LEU A 142 -20.21 -11.26 7.72
N VAL A 143 -19.22 -11.72 6.97
CA VAL A 143 -18.97 -13.15 6.71
C VAL A 143 -18.09 -13.75 7.80
N ARG A 144 -16.98 -13.07 8.17
CA ARG A 144 -16.02 -13.57 9.16
C ARG A 144 -15.07 -12.48 9.65
N LYS A 145 -14.31 -12.79 10.71
CA LYS A 145 -13.14 -12.02 11.12
C LYS A 145 -11.88 -12.66 10.53
N THR A 146 -11.03 -11.84 9.91
CA THR A 146 -9.76 -12.27 9.28
C THR A 146 -8.57 -12.08 10.20
N VAL A 147 -8.46 -10.92 10.81
CA VAL A 147 -7.40 -10.54 11.76
C VAL A 147 -8.00 -9.87 13.00
N SER A 148 -7.18 -9.62 14.03
CA SER A 148 -7.59 -8.79 15.17
C SER A 148 -7.60 -7.31 14.82
N GLU A 149 -8.32 -6.51 15.62
CA GLU A 149 -8.31 -5.04 15.54
C GLU A 149 -6.88 -4.48 15.66
N GLU A 150 -6.11 -5.00 16.65
CA GLU A 150 -4.72 -4.62 16.88
C GLU A 150 -3.83 -4.90 15.68
N THR A 151 -3.97 -6.09 15.07
CA THR A 151 -3.24 -6.45 13.84
C THR A 151 -3.60 -5.51 12.70
N SER A 152 -4.89 -5.22 12.53
CA SER A 152 -5.38 -4.29 11.51
C SER A 152 -4.78 -2.89 11.68
N GLN A 153 -4.76 -2.37 12.91
CA GLN A 153 -4.17 -1.07 13.22
C GLN A 153 -2.67 -1.04 12.93
N THR A 154 -1.93 -2.08 13.33
CA THR A 154 -0.50 -2.21 13.06
C THR A 154 -0.21 -2.22 11.56
N LEU A 155 -0.99 -3.01 10.80
CA LEU A 155 -0.84 -3.11 9.33
C LEU A 155 -1.15 -1.78 8.63
N ARG A 156 -2.17 -1.02 9.08
CA ARG A 156 -2.42 0.34 8.54
C ARG A 156 -1.19 1.23 8.68
N GLY A 157 -0.52 1.18 9.85
CA GLY A 157 0.72 1.92 10.08
C GLY A 157 1.85 1.50 9.12
N TYR A 158 2.06 0.20 8.94
CA TYR A 158 3.07 -0.31 8.00
C TYR A 158 2.76 0.06 6.55
N LEU A 159 1.48 -0.06 6.14
CA LEU A 159 1.05 0.29 4.79
C LEU A 159 1.11 1.81 4.53
N LYS A 160 0.92 2.64 5.56
CA LYS A 160 1.19 4.07 5.49
C LYS A 160 2.68 4.34 5.25
N ASN A 161 3.57 3.65 5.97
CA ASN A 161 5.01 3.77 5.78
C ASN A 161 5.46 3.39 4.37
N VAL A 162 4.82 2.41 3.71
CA VAL A 162 5.07 2.09 2.29
C VAL A 162 4.90 3.31 1.40
N VAL A 163 3.90 4.17 1.67
CA VAL A 163 3.66 5.40 0.91
C VAL A 163 4.59 6.51 1.38
N ASP A 164 4.81 6.66 2.68
CA ASP A 164 5.60 7.77 3.22
C ASP A 164 7.11 7.61 2.96
N TYR A 165 7.63 6.39 3.04
CA TYR A 165 9.07 6.12 3.04
C TYR A 165 9.53 5.10 2.01
N GLY A 166 8.60 4.28 1.47
CA GLY A 166 8.91 3.13 0.64
C GLY A 166 8.49 3.28 -0.82
N THR A 167 8.24 2.13 -1.43
CA THR A 167 7.93 1.96 -2.87
C THR A 167 6.64 2.62 -3.32
N GLY A 168 5.75 3.02 -2.39
CA GLY A 168 4.46 3.67 -2.67
C GLY A 168 4.52 5.20 -2.85
N GLY A 169 5.71 5.80 -2.86
CA GLY A 169 5.91 7.25 -2.77
C GLY A 169 5.29 8.10 -3.87
N TYR A 170 5.03 7.55 -5.06
CA TYR A 170 4.39 8.28 -6.17
C TYR A 170 2.90 8.57 -5.93
N LEU A 171 2.28 7.89 -4.95
CA LEU A 171 0.90 8.14 -4.57
C LEU A 171 0.72 9.28 -3.57
N LYS A 172 1.76 9.83 -2.98
CA LYS A 172 1.63 10.90 -1.98
C LYS A 172 0.71 12.02 -2.45
N ILE A 173 -0.29 12.34 -1.62
CA ILE A 173 -1.21 13.46 -1.83
C ILE A 173 -1.01 14.42 -0.66
N ALA A 174 -0.57 15.65 -0.96
CA ALA A 174 -0.27 16.64 0.07
C ALA A 174 -1.51 16.92 0.95
N GLY A 175 -1.32 16.94 2.25
CA GLY A 175 -2.40 17.14 3.23
C GLY A 175 -3.21 15.89 3.56
N TYR A 176 -2.98 14.75 2.88
CA TYR A 176 -3.75 13.52 3.09
C TYR A 176 -2.86 12.36 3.54
N SER A 177 -3.40 11.57 4.43
CA SER A 177 -2.78 10.34 4.90
C SER A 177 -3.26 9.16 4.05
N VAL A 178 -2.33 8.49 3.37
CA VAL A 178 -2.62 7.37 2.47
C VAL A 178 -1.78 6.17 2.86
N GLY A 179 -2.38 5.00 2.86
CA GLY A 179 -1.66 3.73 2.99
C GLY A 179 -1.88 2.84 1.76
N GLY A 180 -0.96 1.92 1.49
CA GLY A 180 -1.13 1.02 0.37
C GLY A 180 0.06 0.12 0.10
N LYS A 181 -0.03 -0.66 -0.99
CA LYS A 181 1.01 -1.57 -1.43
C LYS A 181 1.13 -1.60 -2.95
N THR A 182 2.34 -1.58 -3.41
CA THR A 182 2.72 -1.74 -4.81
C THR A 182 2.69 -3.20 -5.23
N GLY A 183 2.40 -3.47 -6.50
CA GLY A 183 2.53 -4.78 -7.12
C GLY A 183 3.14 -4.67 -8.51
N ALA A 184 4.08 -5.58 -8.83
CA ALA A 184 4.62 -5.76 -10.17
C ALA A 184 4.84 -7.25 -10.40
N ALA A 185 4.19 -7.82 -11.38
CA ALA A 185 4.25 -9.24 -11.71
C ALA A 185 4.60 -9.44 -13.18
N GLU A 186 5.70 -10.14 -13.43
CA GLU A 186 6.09 -10.52 -14.79
C GLU A 186 5.19 -11.66 -15.30
N LYS A 187 4.62 -11.46 -16.50
CA LYS A 187 3.78 -12.44 -17.18
C LYS A 187 4.61 -13.57 -17.81
N GLN A 188 3.95 -14.64 -18.19
CA GLN A 188 4.56 -15.70 -18.99
C GLN A 188 4.41 -15.40 -20.51
N PRO A 189 5.42 -15.64 -21.35
CA PRO A 189 6.78 -16.08 -20.98
C PRO A 189 7.56 -14.98 -20.25
N ARG A 190 8.45 -15.37 -19.31
CA ARG A 190 9.28 -14.43 -18.57
C ARG A 190 10.41 -13.91 -19.46
N ASP A 191 10.15 -12.86 -20.20
CA ASP A 191 11.06 -12.20 -21.16
C ASP A 191 11.43 -10.76 -20.76
N LYS A 192 11.00 -10.35 -19.55
CA LYS A 192 11.17 -8.99 -19.00
C LYS A 192 10.53 -7.87 -19.84
N GLN A 193 9.50 -8.18 -20.61
CA GLN A 193 8.79 -7.22 -21.45
C GLN A 193 7.31 -7.08 -21.11
N HIS A 194 6.71 -8.10 -20.47
CA HIS A 194 5.29 -8.17 -20.20
C HIS A 194 5.01 -8.19 -18.70
N TYR A 195 4.46 -7.10 -18.17
CA TYR A 195 4.17 -6.96 -16.74
C TYR A 195 2.71 -6.61 -16.51
N VAL A 196 2.18 -7.07 -15.38
CA VAL A 196 1.00 -6.52 -14.73
C VAL A 196 1.50 -5.73 -13.54
N THR A 197 1.24 -4.43 -13.53
CA THR A 197 1.61 -3.55 -12.43
C THR A 197 0.36 -3.04 -11.73
N SER A 198 0.44 -2.80 -10.43
CA SER A 198 -0.73 -2.42 -9.65
C SER A 198 -0.38 -1.59 -8.43
N PHE A 199 -1.38 -0.91 -7.91
CA PHE A 199 -1.37 -0.32 -6.60
C PHE A 199 -2.73 -0.50 -5.93
N ILE A 200 -2.73 -1.07 -4.72
CA ILE A 200 -3.88 -1.09 -3.84
C ILE A 200 -3.65 -0.12 -2.69
N GLY A 201 -4.62 0.74 -2.42
CA GLY A 201 -4.49 1.75 -1.38
C GLY A 201 -5.79 2.05 -0.66
N PHE A 202 -5.67 2.84 0.40
CA PHE A 202 -6.79 3.29 1.21
C PHE A 202 -6.50 4.65 1.82
N MET A 203 -7.55 5.39 2.12
CA MET A 203 -7.45 6.67 2.81
C MET A 203 -8.73 7.02 3.58
N PRO A 204 -8.64 7.89 4.63
CA PRO A 204 -7.41 8.22 5.36
C PRO A 204 -6.74 6.97 5.96
N ALA A 205 -5.42 7.00 6.23
CA ALA A 205 -4.72 5.81 6.72
C ALA A 205 -5.10 5.46 8.18
N GLU A 206 -5.42 6.45 8.99
CA GLU A 206 -5.80 6.30 10.39
C GLU A 206 -7.23 5.76 10.55
N GLU A 207 -8.16 6.22 9.70
CA GLU A 207 -9.58 5.84 9.71
C GLU A 207 -10.06 5.63 8.27
N PRO A 208 -9.81 4.46 7.67
CA PRO A 208 -10.10 4.19 6.27
C PRO A 208 -11.57 4.35 5.90
N GLN A 209 -11.86 5.19 4.91
CA GLN A 209 -13.18 5.41 4.34
C GLN A 209 -13.31 4.80 2.95
N VAL A 210 -12.21 4.72 2.20
CA VAL A 210 -12.18 4.19 0.85
C VAL A 210 -10.98 3.29 0.62
N VAL A 211 -11.19 2.22 -0.13
CA VAL A 211 -10.15 1.38 -0.75
C VAL A 211 -10.22 1.57 -2.25
N PHE A 212 -9.08 1.67 -2.88
CA PHE A 212 -8.97 1.74 -4.34
C PHE A 212 -7.90 0.75 -4.82
N TYR A 213 -8.12 0.17 -5.99
CA TYR A 213 -7.21 -0.78 -6.60
C TYR A 213 -7.08 -0.50 -8.08
N VAL A 214 -5.88 -0.12 -8.51
CA VAL A 214 -5.55 0.17 -9.91
C VAL A 214 -4.62 -0.90 -10.43
N VAL A 215 -4.96 -1.48 -11.56
CA VAL A 215 -4.18 -2.52 -12.24
C VAL A 215 -3.95 -2.10 -13.68
N LEU A 216 -2.71 -2.13 -14.13
CA LEU A 216 -2.30 -1.88 -15.51
C LEU A 216 -1.70 -3.17 -16.07
N ASP A 217 -2.28 -3.64 -17.17
CA ASP A 217 -1.80 -4.81 -17.89
C ASP A 217 -1.02 -4.33 -19.12
N GLU A 218 0.29 -4.60 -19.12
CA GLU A 218 1.22 -4.23 -20.21
C GLU A 218 1.20 -2.72 -20.52
N ALA A 219 1.37 -1.90 -19.49
CA ALA A 219 1.40 -0.44 -19.64
C ALA A 219 2.48 -0.01 -20.65
N GLN A 220 2.10 0.85 -21.59
CA GLN A 220 3.01 1.36 -22.64
C GLN A 220 3.73 2.62 -22.13
N VAL A 221 4.56 2.46 -21.11
CA VAL A 221 5.35 3.51 -20.44
C VAL A 221 6.80 3.05 -20.27
N GLU A 222 7.72 3.99 -20.03
CA GLU A 222 9.15 3.65 -19.86
C GLU A 222 9.39 2.72 -18.67
N ASP A 223 8.69 2.99 -17.55
CA ASP A 223 8.81 2.24 -16.31
C ASP A 223 7.75 1.11 -16.21
N PHE A 224 7.49 0.40 -17.32
CA PHE A 224 6.41 -0.59 -17.43
C PHE A 224 6.56 -1.79 -16.48
N ASP A 225 7.74 -2.03 -15.95
CA ASP A 225 8.07 -3.09 -15.00
C ASP A 225 7.96 -2.65 -13.53
N THR A 226 7.59 -1.37 -13.31
CA THR A 226 7.35 -0.81 -11.98
C THR A 226 5.90 -0.43 -11.78
N SER A 227 5.47 -0.25 -10.55
CA SER A 227 4.11 0.21 -10.22
C SER A 227 3.91 1.72 -10.32
N ARG A 228 4.89 2.49 -10.79
CA ARG A 228 4.83 3.96 -10.83
C ARG A 228 3.60 4.46 -11.59
N ALA A 229 3.37 3.98 -12.80
CA ALA A 229 2.21 4.41 -13.60
C ALA A 229 0.87 4.10 -12.92
N ALA A 230 0.77 2.94 -12.25
CA ALA A 230 -0.43 2.58 -11.49
C ALA A 230 -0.65 3.50 -10.27
N GLN A 231 0.43 3.90 -9.60
CA GLN A 231 0.36 4.86 -8.48
C GLN A 231 -0.04 6.26 -8.95
N GLU A 232 0.58 6.76 -10.02
CA GLU A 232 0.26 8.08 -10.59
C GLU A 232 -1.21 8.14 -11.04
N LEU A 233 -1.70 7.11 -11.74
CA LEU A 233 -3.10 7.02 -12.12
C LEU A 233 -4.03 6.94 -10.90
N ALA A 234 -3.67 6.13 -9.89
CA ALA A 234 -4.44 6.03 -8.66
C ALA A 234 -4.49 7.38 -7.92
N ARG A 235 -3.36 8.10 -7.84
CA ARG A 235 -3.30 9.44 -7.26
C ARG A 235 -4.22 10.42 -7.98
N ASP A 236 -4.17 10.46 -9.30
CA ASP A 236 -4.97 11.37 -10.10
C ASP A 236 -6.46 11.09 -9.93
N ILE A 237 -6.87 9.80 -9.92
CA ILE A 237 -8.24 9.39 -9.62
C ILE A 237 -8.65 9.84 -8.20
N MET A 238 -7.78 9.63 -7.21
CA MET A 238 -8.12 9.98 -5.82
C MET A 238 -8.24 11.48 -5.60
N ILE A 239 -7.42 12.30 -6.25
CA ILE A 239 -7.54 13.77 -6.20
C ILE A 239 -8.94 14.22 -6.66
N GLU A 240 -9.48 13.62 -7.71
CA GLU A 240 -10.83 13.93 -8.20
C GLU A 240 -11.93 13.37 -7.27
N LEU A 241 -11.69 12.23 -6.61
CA LEU A 241 -12.66 11.60 -5.73
C LEU A 241 -12.71 12.18 -4.31
N ILE A 242 -11.62 12.73 -3.80
CA ILE A 242 -11.52 13.29 -2.45
C ILE A 242 -12.66 14.26 -2.12
N PRO A 243 -12.97 15.28 -2.96
CA PRO A 243 -14.07 16.19 -2.69
C PRO A 243 -15.44 15.50 -2.73
N TYR A 244 -15.63 14.55 -3.64
CA TYR A 244 -16.86 13.77 -3.78
C TYR A 244 -17.13 12.87 -2.57
N LEU A 245 -16.07 12.29 -2.01
CA LEU A 245 -16.13 11.42 -0.85
C LEU A 245 -16.13 12.16 0.48
N GLU A 246 -16.03 13.50 0.45
CA GLU A 246 -15.96 14.38 1.64
C GLU A 246 -14.82 13.96 2.58
N ILE A 247 -13.68 13.55 2.02
CA ILE A 247 -12.48 13.24 2.80
C ILE A 247 -11.72 14.54 3.05
N TYR A 248 -11.47 14.83 4.32
CA TYR A 248 -10.80 16.07 4.73
C TYR A 248 -9.31 15.85 4.93
N PRO A 249 -8.48 16.89 4.66
CA PRO A 249 -7.05 16.79 4.92
C PRO A 249 -6.75 16.59 6.41
N VAL A 250 -5.71 15.82 6.72
CA VAL A 250 -5.24 15.61 8.10
C VAL A 250 -4.46 16.82 8.62
N ASP A 251 -4.01 17.69 7.74
CA ASP A 251 -3.34 18.95 8.03
C ASP A 251 -4.22 20.10 7.56
N GLU A 252 -4.77 20.88 8.52
CA GLU A 252 -5.64 22.04 8.25
C GLU A 252 -4.95 23.16 7.46
N SER A 253 -3.63 23.10 7.27
CA SER A 253 -2.88 24.04 6.42
C SER A 253 -3.09 23.84 4.92
N TYR A 254 -3.82 22.79 4.51
CA TYR A 254 -4.11 22.48 3.12
C TYR A 254 -5.60 22.68 2.80
N GLU A 255 -5.89 23.33 1.68
CA GLU A 255 -7.22 23.42 1.09
C GLU A 255 -7.27 22.66 -0.24
N ILE A 256 -8.41 22.01 -0.51
CA ILE A 256 -8.65 21.38 -1.81
C ILE A 256 -9.15 22.45 -2.77
N ASN A 257 -8.39 22.73 -3.82
CA ASN A 257 -8.90 23.51 -4.95
C ASN A 257 -9.78 22.60 -5.84
N VAL A 258 -10.99 23.09 -6.14
CA VAL A 258 -11.88 22.41 -7.08
C VAL A 258 -11.18 22.36 -8.46
N GLY A 259 -10.67 21.19 -8.82
CA GLY A 259 -9.94 20.96 -10.07
C GLY A 259 -8.50 20.56 -9.91
N GLY A 260 -8.02 20.14 -8.73
CA GLY A 260 -6.67 19.63 -8.63
C GLY A 260 -6.06 19.46 -7.26
N LEU A 261 -4.77 19.59 -7.22
CA LEU A 261 -3.91 19.34 -6.05
C LEU A 261 -4.28 20.26 -4.87
N PRO A 262 -4.29 19.74 -3.64
CA PRO A 262 -4.39 20.56 -2.44
C PRO A 262 -3.23 21.58 -2.42
N THR A 263 -3.56 22.82 -2.14
CA THR A 263 -2.58 23.90 -1.97
C THR A 263 -2.50 24.33 -0.51
N PRO A 264 -1.30 24.67 0.01
CA PRO A 264 -1.18 25.21 1.36
C PRO A 264 -2.01 26.48 1.53
N THR A 265 -2.84 26.54 2.56
CA THR A 265 -3.69 27.70 2.91
C THR A 265 -2.89 28.90 3.38
N GLN A 266 -1.68 28.68 3.89
CA GLN A 266 -0.73 29.72 4.25
C GLN A 266 0.67 29.31 3.80
N SER A 267 1.42 30.26 3.24
CA SER A 267 2.84 30.11 3.18
C SER A 267 3.34 29.92 4.62
N GLN A 268 3.73 28.68 4.99
CA GLN A 268 4.63 28.58 6.13
C GLN A 268 5.74 29.59 5.89
N PRO A 269 6.12 30.39 6.87
CA PRO A 269 7.37 31.10 6.75
C PRO A 269 8.40 30.00 6.47
N GLU A 270 9.02 30.05 5.29
CA GLU A 270 10.25 29.30 5.07
C GLU A 270 11.06 29.54 6.34
N SER A 271 11.31 28.52 7.14
CA SER A 271 12.36 28.57 8.12
C SER A 271 13.63 28.68 7.28
N SER A 272 13.95 29.90 6.84
CA SER A 272 15.28 30.24 6.45
C SER A 272 16.09 30.07 7.75
N ALA A 273 16.60 28.86 7.96
CA ALA A 273 17.74 28.70 8.83
C ALA A 273 18.80 29.60 8.20
N GLU A 274 18.98 30.80 8.75
CA GLU A 274 20.12 31.63 8.40
C GLU A 274 21.35 30.87 8.88
N TYR A 275 22.03 30.26 7.92
CA TYR A 275 23.34 29.66 8.20
C TYR A 275 24.37 30.76 8.41
N VAL A 276 25.22 30.58 9.39
CA VAL A 276 26.35 31.45 9.62
C VAL A 276 27.32 31.31 8.43
N THR A 277 27.59 32.41 7.74
CA THR A 277 28.59 32.45 6.65
C THR A 277 29.82 33.23 7.09
N ASP A 278 30.99 32.81 6.63
CA ASP A 278 32.25 33.52 6.84
C ASP A 278 32.35 34.80 5.98
N GLU A 279 33.44 35.51 6.12
CA GLU A 279 33.72 36.77 5.39
C GLU A 279 33.86 36.60 3.86
N ASN A 280 33.93 35.36 3.36
CA ASN A 280 33.95 35.00 1.94
C ASN A 280 32.60 34.51 1.43
N GLY A 281 31.58 34.41 2.31
CA GLY A 281 30.22 33.94 1.96
C GLY A 281 30.09 32.40 1.94
N GLU A 282 31.04 31.65 2.52
CA GLU A 282 30.96 30.22 2.67
C GLU A 282 30.28 29.84 4.01
N THR A 283 29.42 28.79 4.00
CA THR A 283 28.71 28.32 5.20
C THR A 283 29.70 27.77 6.23
N VAL A 284 29.68 28.31 7.45
CA VAL A 284 30.48 27.80 8.58
C VAL A 284 29.91 26.45 9.04
N THR A 285 30.81 25.48 9.22
CA THR A 285 30.44 24.14 9.71
C THR A 285 31.10 23.83 11.05
N ASP A 286 30.44 23.07 11.91
CA ASP A 286 31.01 22.57 13.18
C ASP A 286 32.16 21.56 12.94
N ALA A 287 32.75 21.06 14.02
CA ALA A 287 33.85 20.08 13.98
C ALA A 287 33.41 18.70 13.39
N GLU A 288 32.13 18.48 13.21
CA GLU A 288 31.54 17.24 12.65
C GLU A 288 31.08 17.44 11.20
N GLY A 289 31.20 18.66 10.65
CA GLY A 289 30.88 19.00 9.26
C GLY A 289 29.42 19.42 9.02
N ASN A 290 28.64 19.72 10.07
CA ASN A 290 27.27 20.20 9.95
C ASN A 290 27.24 21.73 9.87
N PRO A 291 26.34 22.35 9.07
CA PRO A 291 26.24 23.81 8.99
C PRO A 291 25.74 24.41 10.30
N GLU A 292 26.44 25.44 10.81
CA GLU A 292 26.00 26.19 11.99
C GLU A 292 24.81 27.11 11.64
N THR A 293 23.76 27.08 12.50
CA THR A 293 22.59 27.96 12.36
C THR A 293 22.68 29.12 13.35
N ALA A 294 22.27 30.33 12.92
CA ALA A 294 22.20 31.49 13.82
C ALA A 294 21.10 31.27 14.88
N GLU A 295 21.45 31.30 16.16
CA GLU A 295 20.48 31.30 17.26
C GLU A 295 19.56 32.52 17.17
N ALA A 296 18.25 32.28 17.17
CA ALA A 296 17.25 33.36 17.27
C ALA A 296 17.38 34.03 18.64
N THR A 297 17.91 35.25 18.67
CA THR A 297 17.92 36.09 19.87
C THR A 297 16.47 36.52 20.19
N GLU A 298 15.98 36.11 21.36
CA GLU A 298 14.70 36.57 21.90
C GLU A 298 14.67 38.13 21.99
N PRO A 299 13.59 38.78 21.62
CA PRO A 299 13.45 40.23 21.79
C PRO A 299 13.36 40.58 23.29
N PRO A 300 13.93 41.71 23.72
CA PRO A 300 13.91 42.12 25.12
C PRO A 300 12.48 42.40 25.59
N THR A 301 12.07 41.80 26.70
CA THR A 301 10.86 42.12 27.45
C THR A 301 10.88 43.57 27.88
N GLN A 302 9.90 44.36 27.42
CA GLN A 302 9.63 45.69 27.95
C GLN A 302 8.90 45.55 29.29
N GLU A 303 9.45 46.21 30.32
CA GLU A 303 8.77 46.50 31.59
C GLU A 303 7.60 47.44 31.42
#